data_2483a4ae0b8dd82cb2924eb24f6aedae
#
_entry.id   2483a4ae0b8dd82cb2924eb24f6aedae
#
_cell.length_a   1.000
_cell.length_b   1.000
_cell.length_c   1.000
_cell.angle_alpha   90.00
_cell.angle_beta   90.00
_cell.angle_gamma   90.00
#
_symmetry.space_group_name_H-M   'P 1'
#
loop_
_entity.id
_entity.type
_entity.pdbx_description
1 polymer ?
#
loop_
_entity_poly.entity_id
_entity_poly.type
_entity_poly.pdbx_seq_one_letter_code
_entity_poly.pdbx_strand_id
1 'polypeptide(L)'
;MENAYPNNNSLSLSHGRVKLNVGGKLFETTVSTLQSGGPDSLLSALSNRAATDPNPVFIDRDPDVFSVILSLLRTSRLPSTAARFSKQELIDEALYYGVDSCLRTAMSPPPLAGIDASVVATIRPAADGFPSSFTASDDGSVWIAHGGQISCYDWSLAHTATIRTHFEEVTSIRRVWPEIAAVGSEVAPGLHFYDISGGRHVGSTHWTDPSDPRIYKARVMAIADSTDSIFASFECPHKENSIFEIDKSTLQIVSEFGRQLGSSAKNMVAGKLTWLPESNGVVGSSVTCGAFGYAGYIRLWDPRSGEVVWEANEPGSGRSSRFGDSFADVDVDVDESKLFKICSKSGDLGMADLRRLGEDPWVYLRDKNYSMWNTGGNESSVIRCHRGQVFVGREGNLEVWSRVEEGEEGGADRESDEIYRRNYVDKLEDAQRGIIKRIEGGGDRLFVGREEVEGIEVWESSNFAVAIPVT
;
A
#
# COMPACT_ATOMS: atom_id res chain seq x y z
N MET A 1 -1.06 47.30 66.51
CA MET A 1 -0.35 47.33 65.25
C MET A 1 0.32 45.97 65.09
N GLU A 2 -0.37 45.03 64.52
CA GLU A 2 0.14 43.70 64.29
C GLU A 2 0.04 43.42 62.78
N ASN A 3 1.21 43.29 62.17
CA ASN A 3 1.34 42.97 60.77
C ASN A 3 1.17 41.47 60.53
N ALA A 4 0.07 41.08 59.94
CA ALA A 4 -0.13 39.75 59.44
C ALA A 4 0.57 39.61 58.05
N TYR A 5 1.56 38.73 57.99
CA TYR A 5 2.15 38.27 56.71
C TYR A 5 1.25 37.23 56.07
N PRO A 6 0.96 37.28 54.78
CA PRO A 6 0.25 36.21 54.10
C PRO A 6 1.17 35.02 53.91
N ASN A 7 0.71 33.88 54.36
CA ASN A 7 1.31 32.56 54.16
C ASN A 7 1.31 32.22 52.65
N ASN A 8 2.48 32.27 52.02
CA ASN A 8 2.73 31.73 50.73
C ASN A 8 2.69 30.20 50.80
N ASN A 9 1.53 29.59 50.60
CA ASN A 9 1.43 28.19 50.24
C ASN A 9 1.93 28.07 48.80
N SER A 10 3.23 27.82 48.67
CA SER A 10 3.81 27.28 47.46
C SER A 10 3.20 25.87 47.23
N LEU A 11 2.22 25.83 46.33
CA LEU A 11 1.78 24.57 45.72
C LEU A 11 3.00 23.93 45.05
N SER A 12 3.72 23.09 45.80
CA SER A 12 4.64 22.14 45.21
C SER A 12 3.85 21.30 44.21
N LEU A 13 4.05 21.51 42.95
CA LEU A 13 3.70 20.59 41.89
C LEU A 13 4.45 19.27 42.19
N SER A 14 3.89 18.45 43.08
CA SER A 14 4.30 17.05 43.19
C SER A 14 4.05 16.43 41.82
N HIS A 15 5.10 16.11 41.13
CA HIS A 15 5.04 15.29 39.93
C HIS A 15 4.35 14.00 40.38
N GLY A 16 3.07 13.82 40.00
CA GLY A 16 2.23 12.76 40.51
C GLY A 16 2.85 11.41 40.17
N ARG A 17 3.47 10.80 41.23
CA ARG A 17 3.99 9.43 41.12
C ARG A 17 2.83 8.47 41.32
N VAL A 18 2.79 7.43 40.51
CA VAL A 18 1.79 6.37 40.54
C VAL A 18 2.48 5.07 40.87
N LYS A 19 1.88 4.30 41.77
CA LYS A 19 2.33 2.95 42.12
C LYS A 19 1.31 1.93 41.62
N LEU A 20 1.81 0.96 40.84
CA LEU A 20 1.04 -0.13 40.28
C LEU A 20 1.63 -1.45 40.82
N ASN A 21 0.78 -2.37 41.22
CA ASN A 21 1.16 -3.75 41.59
C ASN A 21 0.70 -4.67 40.46
N VAL A 22 1.61 -5.06 39.56
CA VAL A 22 1.28 -5.94 38.45
C VAL A 22 1.79 -7.34 38.77
N GLY A 23 0.89 -8.31 38.92
CA GLY A 23 1.21 -9.69 39.23
C GLY A 23 2.07 -9.86 40.47
N GLY A 24 1.90 -8.98 41.48
CA GLY A 24 2.68 -9.00 42.71
C GLY A 24 3.97 -8.18 42.69
N LYS A 25 4.41 -7.65 41.52
CA LYS A 25 5.60 -6.79 41.39
C LYS A 25 5.20 -5.32 41.39
N LEU A 26 5.87 -4.52 42.21
CA LEU A 26 5.61 -3.09 42.31
C LEU A 26 6.35 -2.31 41.25
N PHE A 27 5.60 -1.45 40.54
CA PHE A 27 6.12 -0.50 39.57
C PHE A 27 5.80 0.93 40.02
N GLU A 28 6.77 1.81 39.91
CA GLU A 28 6.61 3.24 40.19
C GLU A 28 6.88 4.01 38.90
N THR A 29 5.96 4.90 38.55
CA THR A 29 6.03 5.74 37.34
C THR A 29 5.36 7.08 37.56
N THR A 30 5.26 7.90 36.53
CA THR A 30 4.58 9.21 36.58
C THR A 30 3.21 9.14 35.90
N VAL A 31 2.30 10.03 36.29
CA VAL A 31 1.01 10.21 35.63
C VAL A 31 1.22 10.49 34.13
N SER A 32 2.17 11.37 33.78
CA SER A 32 2.48 11.69 32.38
C SER A 32 2.91 10.49 31.55
N THR A 33 3.70 9.57 32.13
CA THR A 33 4.07 8.32 31.46
C THR A 33 2.87 7.43 31.17
N LEU A 34 1.94 7.30 32.11
CA LEU A 34 0.75 6.47 31.88
C LEU A 34 -0.20 7.12 30.87
N GLN A 35 -0.27 8.44 30.84
CA GLN A 35 -1.10 9.19 29.90
C GLN A 35 -0.52 9.24 28.49
N SER A 36 0.78 8.97 28.31
CA SER A 36 1.40 8.92 26.97
C SER A 36 0.84 7.78 26.10
N GLY A 37 0.19 6.78 26.69
CA GLY A 37 -0.54 5.73 25.97
C GLY A 37 -1.86 6.17 25.32
N GLY A 38 -2.24 7.44 25.48
CA GLY A 38 -3.49 7.99 24.93
C GLY A 38 -4.59 8.13 25.97
N PRO A 39 -5.59 9.02 25.75
CA PRO A 39 -6.64 9.34 26.71
C PRO A 39 -7.56 8.17 26.99
N ASP A 40 -7.78 7.30 26.02
CA ASP A 40 -8.70 6.16 26.10
C ASP A 40 -8.03 4.88 26.64
N SER A 41 -6.73 4.95 26.98
CA SER A 41 -6.01 3.80 27.51
C SER A 41 -6.41 3.49 28.96
N LEU A 42 -6.42 2.19 29.31
CA LEU A 42 -6.62 1.73 30.68
C LEU A 42 -5.60 2.36 31.63
N LEU A 43 -4.35 2.53 31.19
CA LEU A 43 -3.29 3.12 32.00
C LEU A 43 -3.54 4.61 32.28
N SER A 44 -4.09 5.35 31.31
CA SER A 44 -4.52 6.74 31.52
C SER A 44 -5.66 6.83 32.54
N ALA A 45 -6.66 5.98 32.44
CA ALA A 45 -7.76 5.91 33.41
C ALA A 45 -7.26 5.56 34.83
N LEU A 46 -6.35 4.61 34.95
CA LEU A 46 -5.72 4.22 36.21
C LEU A 46 -4.85 5.34 36.81
N SER A 47 -4.18 6.13 35.97
CA SER A 47 -3.37 7.26 36.46
C SER A 47 -4.19 8.31 37.18
N ASN A 48 -5.40 8.59 36.68
CA ASN A 48 -6.33 9.53 37.32
C ASN A 48 -6.85 9.02 38.68
N ARG A 49 -7.10 7.71 38.81
CA ARG A 49 -7.52 7.09 40.07
C ARG A 49 -6.38 7.01 41.08
N ALA A 50 -5.20 6.59 40.66
CA ALA A 50 -4.04 6.44 41.52
C ALA A 50 -3.48 7.76 42.05
N ALA A 51 -3.81 8.90 41.40
CA ALA A 51 -3.48 10.24 41.90
C ALA A 51 -4.27 10.60 43.19
N THR A 52 -5.41 9.94 43.42
CA THR A 52 -6.29 10.20 44.56
C THR A 52 -6.16 9.14 45.71
N ASP A 53 -5.65 7.95 45.39
CA ASP A 53 -5.48 6.86 46.37
C ASP A 53 -3.98 6.49 46.54
N PRO A 54 -3.42 6.56 47.76
CA PRO A 54 -2.01 6.24 48.00
C PRO A 54 -1.69 4.73 47.87
N ASN A 55 -2.70 3.87 47.81
CA ASN A 55 -2.50 2.43 47.70
C ASN A 55 -2.18 1.99 46.29
N PRO A 56 -1.22 1.06 46.07
CA PRO A 56 -0.92 0.53 44.75
C PRO A 56 -2.15 -0.14 44.12
N VAL A 57 -2.47 0.20 42.87
CA VAL A 57 -3.54 -0.47 42.14
C VAL A 57 -3.02 -1.84 41.67
N PHE A 58 -3.75 -2.92 42.07
CA PHE A 58 -3.41 -4.28 41.64
C PHE A 58 -3.94 -4.56 40.24
N ILE A 59 -3.09 -5.16 39.40
CA ILE A 59 -3.40 -5.60 38.04
C ILE A 59 -2.94 -7.06 37.94
N ASP A 60 -3.86 -7.94 37.60
CA ASP A 60 -3.59 -9.38 37.46
C ASP A 60 -3.09 -9.69 36.05
N ARG A 61 -1.83 -9.35 35.79
CA ARG A 61 -1.14 -9.55 34.52
C ARG A 61 0.34 -9.87 34.74
N ASP A 62 1.02 -10.31 33.68
CA ASP A 62 2.45 -10.65 33.72
C ASP A 62 3.30 -9.40 33.98
N PRO A 63 4.07 -9.34 35.06
CA PRO A 63 4.89 -8.18 35.38
C PRO A 63 6.07 -7.97 34.40
N ASP A 64 6.57 -9.02 33.77
CA ASP A 64 7.72 -8.91 32.89
C ASP A 64 7.32 -8.37 31.52
N VAL A 65 6.16 -8.78 30.98
CA VAL A 65 5.58 -8.16 29.77
C VAL A 65 5.19 -6.71 30.06
N PHE A 66 4.55 -6.44 31.21
CA PHE A 66 4.23 -5.08 31.62
C PHE A 66 5.48 -4.19 31.73
N SER A 67 6.61 -4.71 32.17
CA SER A 67 7.89 -3.97 32.20
C SER A 67 8.30 -3.47 30.82
N VAL A 68 8.07 -4.27 29.76
CA VAL A 68 8.31 -3.88 28.37
C VAL A 68 7.36 -2.75 27.95
N ILE A 69 6.05 -2.90 28.24
CA ILE A 69 5.05 -1.87 27.94
C ILE A 69 5.38 -0.55 28.66
N LEU A 70 5.74 -0.61 29.93
CA LEU A 70 6.11 0.58 30.68
C LEU A 70 7.39 1.27 30.13
N SER A 71 8.35 0.47 29.68
CA SER A 71 9.56 0.99 29.02
C SER A 71 9.21 1.66 27.70
N LEU A 72 8.33 1.05 26.91
CA LEU A 72 7.82 1.62 25.65
C LEU A 72 7.17 2.99 25.91
N LEU A 73 6.29 3.11 26.91
CA LEU A 73 5.64 4.39 27.24
C LEU A 73 6.62 5.47 27.71
N ARG A 74 7.73 5.09 28.34
CA ARG A 74 8.78 6.02 28.78
C ARG A 74 9.67 6.54 27.67
N THR A 75 9.95 5.71 26.68
CA THR A 75 11.00 5.96 25.68
C THR A 75 10.49 6.05 24.25
N SER A 76 9.22 5.70 24.02
CA SER A 76 8.61 5.49 22.69
C SER A 76 9.37 4.47 21.84
N ARG A 77 10.16 3.59 22.45
CA ARG A 77 10.94 2.54 21.81
C ARG A 77 10.83 1.23 22.57
N LEU A 78 10.87 0.12 21.87
CA LEU A 78 10.94 -1.19 22.49
C LEU A 78 12.31 -1.42 23.11
N PRO A 79 12.38 -1.86 24.38
CA PRO A 79 13.65 -2.26 24.99
C PRO A 79 14.12 -3.59 24.40
N SER A 80 15.43 -3.87 24.49
CA SER A 80 15.99 -5.14 24.02
C SER A 80 15.40 -6.38 24.72
N THR A 81 14.87 -6.21 25.92
CA THR A 81 14.16 -7.27 26.67
C THR A 81 12.87 -7.71 25.99
N ALA A 82 12.30 -6.90 25.11
CA ALA A 82 11.10 -7.26 24.33
C ALA A 82 11.35 -8.52 23.48
N ALA A 83 12.57 -8.76 23.02
CA ALA A 83 12.93 -9.95 22.24
C ALA A 83 12.72 -11.29 22.98
N ARG A 84 12.45 -11.27 24.28
CA ARG A 84 12.13 -12.47 25.07
C ARG A 84 10.71 -12.95 24.90
N PHE A 85 9.82 -12.09 24.40
CA PHE A 85 8.41 -12.34 24.22
C PHE A 85 8.08 -12.48 22.75
N SER A 86 7.09 -13.29 22.44
CA SER A 86 6.55 -13.34 21.08
C SER A 86 5.86 -12.02 20.72
N LYS A 87 5.77 -11.72 19.42
CA LYS A 87 5.02 -10.54 18.97
C LYS A 87 3.58 -10.56 19.44
N GLN A 88 2.95 -11.74 19.45
CA GLN A 88 1.56 -11.90 19.88
C GLN A 88 1.37 -11.57 21.35
N GLU A 89 2.26 -12.05 22.25
CA GLU A 89 2.19 -11.72 23.67
C GLU A 89 2.27 -10.21 23.91
N LEU A 90 3.16 -9.51 23.19
CA LEU A 90 3.27 -8.05 23.28
C LEU A 90 2.01 -7.34 22.76
N ILE A 91 1.43 -7.82 21.67
CA ILE A 91 0.20 -7.27 21.09
C ILE A 91 -0.98 -7.46 22.04
N ASP A 92 -1.17 -8.66 22.58
CA ASP A 92 -2.27 -8.97 23.48
C ASP A 92 -2.18 -8.13 24.78
N GLU A 93 -0.98 -7.92 25.27
CA GLU A 93 -0.75 -7.08 26.45
C GLU A 93 -0.98 -5.60 26.15
N ALA A 94 -0.51 -5.11 25.00
CA ALA A 94 -0.73 -3.73 24.57
C ALA A 94 -2.23 -3.43 24.35
N LEU A 95 -2.97 -4.36 23.76
CA LEU A 95 -4.42 -4.28 23.60
C LEU A 95 -5.15 -4.24 24.96
N TYR A 96 -4.74 -5.07 25.90
CA TYR A 96 -5.30 -5.05 27.24
C TYR A 96 -5.17 -3.69 27.93
N TYR A 97 -4.03 -3.03 27.78
CA TYR A 97 -3.80 -1.69 28.34
C TYR A 97 -4.32 -0.55 27.47
N GLY A 98 -4.78 -0.81 26.24
CA GLY A 98 -5.22 0.20 25.29
C GLY A 98 -4.05 1.08 24.76
N VAL A 99 -2.86 0.48 24.63
CA VAL A 99 -1.63 1.14 24.14
C VAL A 99 -1.06 0.48 22.87
N ASP A 100 -1.92 -0.24 22.16
CA ASP A 100 -1.57 -0.94 20.91
C ASP A 100 -1.06 0.02 19.82
N SER A 101 -1.56 1.25 19.76
CA SER A 101 -1.07 2.27 18.84
C SER A 101 0.40 2.64 19.12
N CYS A 102 0.78 2.75 20.40
CA CYS A 102 2.18 3.01 20.78
C CYS A 102 3.09 1.83 20.41
N LEU A 103 2.61 0.60 20.65
CA LEU A 103 3.34 -0.61 20.28
C LEU A 103 3.50 -0.70 18.77
N ARG A 104 2.43 -0.47 18.01
CA ARG A 104 2.45 -0.47 16.55
C ARG A 104 3.48 0.52 16.03
N THR A 105 3.46 1.77 16.51
CA THR A 105 4.43 2.80 16.12
C THR A 105 5.87 2.37 16.41
N ALA A 106 6.12 1.77 17.57
CA ALA A 106 7.47 1.33 17.96
C ALA A 106 7.96 0.07 17.22
N MET A 107 7.04 -0.73 16.69
CA MET A 107 7.32 -1.94 15.90
C MET A 107 7.26 -1.68 14.39
N SER A 108 6.75 -0.53 13.97
CA SER A 108 6.72 -0.19 12.55
C SER A 108 8.14 -0.10 11.99
N PRO A 109 8.35 -0.59 10.77
CA PRO A 109 9.63 -0.40 10.09
C PRO A 109 9.89 1.10 9.91
N PRO A 110 11.15 1.51 9.73
CA PRO A 110 11.45 2.88 9.37
C PRO A 110 10.81 3.22 8.02
N PRO A 111 10.58 4.52 7.73
CA PRO A 111 10.04 4.92 6.43
C PRO A 111 10.79 4.27 5.28
N LEU A 112 10.06 3.71 4.34
CA LEU A 112 10.65 3.00 3.21
C LEU A 112 11.45 3.97 2.33
N ALA A 113 12.76 3.91 2.42
CA ALA A 113 13.66 4.74 1.60
C ALA A 113 14.03 4.08 0.26
N GLY A 114 13.67 2.84 0.06
CA GLY A 114 13.91 2.07 -1.17
C GLY A 114 15.37 1.69 -1.40
N ILE A 115 16.30 2.63 -1.21
CA ILE A 115 17.74 2.43 -1.49
C ILE A 115 18.37 1.38 -0.58
N ASP A 116 17.93 1.30 0.66
CA ASP A 116 18.44 0.39 1.69
C ASP A 116 17.45 -0.73 2.02
N ALA A 117 16.38 -0.85 1.24
CA ALA A 117 15.39 -1.89 1.44
C ALA A 117 15.97 -3.29 1.21
N SER A 118 15.53 -4.23 2.03
CA SER A 118 15.92 -5.63 1.93
C SER A 118 14.74 -6.54 2.27
N VAL A 119 14.80 -7.79 1.81
CA VAL A 119 13.80 -8.80 2.15
C VAL A 119 13.92 -9.15 3.63
N VAL A 120 12.89 -8.82 4.40
CA VAL A 120 12.83 -9.14 5.84
C VAL A 120 12.02 -10.40 6.12
N ALA A 121 11.10 -10.75 5.24
CA ALA A 121 10.25 -11.93 5.37
C ALA A 121 9.75 -12.38 3.99
N THR A 122 9.35 -13.66 3.92
CA THR A 122 8.57 -14.19 2.82
C THR A 122 7.30 -14.78 3.40
N ILE A 123 6.15 -14.21 3.03
CA ILE A 123 4.85 -14.71 3.44
C ILE A 123 4.51 -15.90 2.56
N ARG A 124 4.51 -17.09 3.14
CA ARG A 124 4.01 -18.31 2.49
C ARG A 124 2.59 -18.54 2.96
N PRO A 125 1.62 -18.57 2.06
CA PRO A 125 0.24 -18.83 2.46
C PRO A 125 0.04 -20.26 2.93
N ALA A 126 -1.04 -20.46 3.68
CA ALA A 126 -1.42 -21.77 4.18
C ALA A 126 -2.01 -22.70 3.09
N ALA A 127 -2.16 -22.21 1.86
CA ALA A 127 -2.69 -22.96 0.73
C ALA A 127 -1.58 -23.33 -0.27
N ASP A 128 -1.71 -24.47 -0.91
CA ASP A 128 -0.82 -24.87 -2.00
C ASP A 128 -1.04 -23.99 -3.23
N GLY A 129 0.02 -23.65 -3.93
CA GLY A 129 0.00 -22.90 -5.18
C GLY A 129 0.63 -21.52 -5.11
N PHE A 130 0.65 -20.86 -6.25
CA PHE A 130 1.25 -19.52 -6.39
C PHE A 130 0.24 -18.43 -6.06
N PRO A 131 0.70 -17.27 -5.55
CA PRO A 131 -0.16 -16.09 -5.37
C PRO A 131 -0.71 -15.64 -6.73
N SER A 132 -2.03 -15.61 -6.87
CA SER A 132 -2.69 -15.12 -8.08
C SER A 132 -2.88 -13.61 -8.06
N SER A 133 -3.17 -13.05 -6.89
CA SER A 133 -3.31 -11.61 -6.68
C SER A 133 -3.10 -11.24 -5.21
N PHE A 134 -2.75 -9.99 -4.92
CA PHE A 134 -2.70 -9.49 -3.55
C PHE A 134 -2.94 -7.98 -3.50
N THR A 135 -3.31 -7.49 -2.34
CA THR A 135 -3.52 -6.06 -2.07
C THR A 135 -2.94 -5.72 -0.71
N ALA A 136 -2.18 -4.65 -0.65
CA ALA A 136 -1.63 -4.11 0.58
C ALA A 136 -2.40 -2.84 1.00
N SER A 137 -2.33 -2.52 2.29
CA SER A 137 -2.99 -1.35 2.87
C SER A 137 -1.99 -0.44 3.57
N ASP A 138 -2.37 0.82 3.79
CA ASP A 138 -1.50 1.83 4.41
C ASP A 138 -1.08 1.51 5.84
N ASP A 139 -1.78 0.60 6.52
CA ASP A 139 -1.40 0.08 7.82
C ASP A 139 -0.30 -1.01 7.76
N GLY A 140 0.17 -1.38 6.57
CA GLY A 140 1.17 -2.44 6.36
C GLY A 140 0.62 -3.86 6.37
N SER A 141 -0.71 -4.03 6.43
CA SER A 141 -1.37 -5.32 6.27
C SER A 141 -1.48 -5.73 4.80
N VAL A 142 -1.58 -7.04 4.55
CA VAL A 142 -1.69 -7.57 3.18
C VAL A 142 -2.66 -8.73 3.13
N TRP A 143 -3.48 -8.75 2.08
CA TRP A 143 -4.37 -9.86 1.74
C TRP A 143 -3.90 -10.50 0.44
N ILE A 144 -3.73 -11.82 0.47
CA ILE A 144 -3.11 -12.60 -0.61
C ILE A 144 -4.10 -13.66 -1.09
N ALA A 145 -4.39 -13.66 -2.38
CA ALA A 145 -5.22 -14.67 -3.03
C ALA A 145 -4.36 -15.82 -3.59
N HIS A 146 -4.80 -17.05 -3.35
CA HIS A 146 -4.23 -18.30 -3.86
C HIS A 146 -5.36 -19.13 -4.39
N GLY A 147 -5.44 -19.29 -5.70
CA GLY A 147 -6.60 -19.90 -6.32
C GLY A 147 -7.89 -19.25 -5.80
N GLY A 148 -8.77 -20.02 -5.20
CA GLY A 148 -10.02 -19.53 -4.62
C GLY A 148 -9.96 -19.15 -3.14
N GLN A 149 -8.79 -19.02 -2.54
CA GLN A 149 -8.63 -18.69 -1.12
C GLN A 149 -7.97 -17.31 -0.96
N ILE A 150 -8.35 -16.59 0.09
CA ILE A 150 -7.73 -15.31 0.47
C ILE A 150 -7.20 -15.47 1.89
N SER A 151 -5.89 -15.32 2.06
CA SER A 151 -5.20 -15.29 3.35
C SER A 151 -4.85 -13.87 3.74
N CYS A 152 -5.21 -13.49 4.96
CA CYS A 152 -5.07 -12.15 5.47
C CYS A 152 -3.97 -12.09 6.54
N TYR A 153 -3.13 -11.09 6.42
CA TYR A 153 -2.03 -10.82 7.33
C TYR A 153 -2.14 -9.39 7.83
N ASP A 154 -2.01 -9.21 9.14
CA ASP A 154 -2.05 -7.89 9.75
C ASP A 154 -0.73 -7.10 9.56
N TRP A 155 -0.69 -5.90 10.13
CA TRP A 155 0.49 -5.03 10.10
C TRP A 155 1.75 -5.68 10.70
N SER A 156 1.62 -6.67 11.58
CA SER A 156 2.74 -7.42 12.16
C SER A 156 3.19 -8.59 11.30
N LEU A 157 2.53 -8.82 10.17
CA LEU A 157 2.64 -9.98 9.28
C LEU A 157 2.15 -11.29 9.92
N ALA A 158 1.37 -11.19 11.00
CA ALA A 158 0.70 -12.34 11.58
C ALA A 158 -0.53 -12.72 10.75
N HIS A 159 -0.71 -14.02 10.50
CA HIS A 159 -1.89 -14.53 9.83
C HIS A 159 -3.13 -14.34 10.72
N THR A 160 -4.14 -13.65 10.21
CA THR A 160 -5.37 -13.34 10.95
C THR A 160 -6.56 -14.18 10.51
N ALA A 161 -6.69 -14.44 9.22
CA ALA A 161 -7.80 -15.20 8.68
C ALA A 161 -7.45 -15.83 7.32
N THR A 162 -8.13 -16.93 6.98
CA THR A 162 -8.19 -17.46 5.60
C THR A 162 -9.65 -17.72 5.28
N ILE A 163 -10.13 -17.12 4.20
CA ILE A 163 -11.47 -17.37 3.69
C ILE A 163 -11.40 -18.11 2.37
N ARG A 164 -12.43 -18.93 2.10
CA ARG A 164 -12.63 -19.58 0.82
C ARG A 164 -13.72 -18.84 0.06
N THR A 165 -13.40 -18.41 -1.14
CA THR A 165 -14.37 -17.86 -2.09
C THR A 165 -15.06 -18.99 -2.85
N HIS A 166 -16.06 -18.64 -3.65
CA HIS A 166 -16.67 -19.61 -4.57
C HIS A 166 -15.95 -19.69 -5.93
N PHE A 167 -14.90 -18.90 -6.10
CA PHE A 167 -14.07 -18.93 -7.30
C PHE A 167 -13.06 -20.08 -7.25
N GLU A 168 -12.72 -20.61 -8.42
CA GLU A 168 -11.56 -21.48 -8.57
C GLU A 168 -10.25 -20.67 -8.46
N GLU A 169 -10.26 -19.44 -9.01
CA GLU A 169 -9.13 -18.53 -9.00
C GLU A 169 -9.61 -17.08 -8.88
N VAL A 170 -8.97 -16.34 -7.97
CA VAL A 170 -9.14 -14.92 -7.76
C VAL A 170 -8.00 -14.20 -8.47
N THR A 171 -8.30 -13.44 -9.53
CA THR A 171 -7.28 -12.73 -10.32
C THR A 171 -7.19 -11.25 -9.99
N SER A 172 -8.22 -10.67 -9.38
CA SER A 172 -8.20 -9.31 -8.87
C SER A 172 -8.78 -9.23 -7.47
N ILE A 173 -8.09 -8.51 -6.58
CA ILE A 173 -8.52 -8.30 -5.20
C ILE A 173 -8.22 -6.85 -4.80
N ARG A 174 -9.19 -6.23 -4.10
CA ARG A 174 -9.03 -4.91 -3.51
C ARG A 174 -9.69 -4.87 -2.13
N ARG A 175 -9.00 -4.32 -1.15
CA ARG A 175 -9.60 -4.02 0.15
C ARG A 175 -10.38 -2.72 0.04
N VAL A 176 -11.71 -2.79 0.09
CA VAL A 176 -12.58 -1.62 -0.09
C VAL A 176 -13.09 -1.05 1.23
N TRP A 177 -13.09 -1.87 2.28
CA TRP A 177 -13.27 -1.49 3.68
C TRP A 177 -12.30 -2.29 4.56
N PRO A 178 -12.14 -1.92 5.84
CA PRO A 178 -11.23 -2.63 6.75
C PRO A 178 -11.42 -4.15 6.76
N GLU A 179 -12.66 -4.62 6.59
CA GLU A 179 -13.02 -6.04 6.66
C GLU A 179 -13.65 -6.59 5.37
N ILE A 180 -13.81 -5.78 4.32
CA ILE A 180 -14.45 -6.20 3.08
C ILE A 180 -13.46 -6.20 1.92
N ALA A 181 -13.36 -7.36 1.27
CA ALA A 181 -12.65 -7.53 0.01
C ALA A 181 -13.63 -7.47 -1.17
N ALA A 182 -13.30 -6.67 -2.19
CA ALA A 182 -13.87 -6.77 -3.52
C ALA A 182 -12.99 -7.71 -4.35
N VAL A 183 -13.59 -8.69 -4.98
CA VAL A 183 -12.89 -9.82 -5.61
C VAL A 183 -13.46 -10.07 -7.00
N GLY A 184 -12.57 -10.21 -7.97
CA GLY A 184 -12.87 -10.58 -9.34
C GLY A 184 -12.08 -11.79 -9.82
N SER A 185 -12.54 -12.39 -10.90
CA SER A 185 -11.91 -13.53 -11.56
C SER A 185 -11.95 -13.37 -13.07
N GLU A 186 -10.88 -13.79 -13.74
CA GLU A 186 -10.85 -13.85 -15.22
C GLU A 186 -11.66 -15.04 -15.79
N VAL A 187 -12.02 -16.01 -14.96
CA VAL A 187 -12.78 -17.21 -15.39
C VAL A 187 -14.24 -17.15 -14.98
N ALA A 188 -14.60 -16.42 -13.92
CA ALA A 188 -15.96 -16.34 -13.39
C ALA A 188 -16.51 -14.91 -13.47
N PRO A 189 -17.82 -14.72 -13.74
CA PRO A 189 -18.40 -13.41 -13.92
C PRO A 189 -18.70 -12.70 -12.61
N GLY A 190 -18.66 -11.37 -12.65
CA GLY A 190 -19.10 -10.49 -11.57
C GLY A 190 -18.01 -10.03 -10.64
N LEU A 191 -18.29 -8.95 -9.94
CA LEU A 191 -17.53 -8.46 -8.79
C LEU A 191 -18.22 -8.94 -7.53
N HIS A 192 -17.48 -9.60 -6.65
CA HIS A 192 -18.04 -10.19 -5.44
C HIS A 192 -17.39 -9.60 -4.20
N PHE A 193 -18.18 -9.49 -3.13
CA PHE A 193 -17.74 -8.88 -1.87
C PHE A 193 -17.76 -9.93 -0.77
N TYR A 194 -16.64 -9.99 -0.03
CA TYR A 194 -16.47 -10.93 1.09
C TYR A 194 -16.12 -10.18 2.37
N ASP A 195 -16.82 -10.49 3.42
CA ASP A 195 -16.48 -10.13 4.79
C ASP A 195 -15.37 -11.09 5.26
N ILE A 196 -14.19 -10.55 5.48
CA ILE A 196 -13.00 -11.31 5.86
C ILE A 196 -13.12 -11.83 7.29
N SER A 197 -13.64 -11.02 8.21
CA SER A 197 -13.79 -11.39 9.63
C SER A 197 -14.83 -12.49 9.82
N GLY A 198 -15.94 -12.40 9.11
CA GLY A 198 -17.03 -13.37 9.15
C GLY A 198 -16.88 -14.55 8.19
N GLY A 199 -15.92 -14.52 7.27
CA GLY A 199 -15.70 -15.57 6.27
C GLY A 199 -16.87 -15.78 5.31
N ARG A 200 -17.69 -14.75 5.05
CA ARG A 200 -18.94 -14.87 4.31
C ARG A 200 -19.00 -13.96 3.09
N HIS A 201 -19.72 -14.42 2.07
CA HIS A 201 -20.09 -13.62 0.92
C HIS A 201 -21.17 -12.58 1.32
N VAL A 202 -20.91 -11.30 1.04
CA VAL A 202 -21.79 -10.17 1.41
C VAL A 202 -22.71 -9.78 0.26
N GLY A 203 -22.21 -9.82 -0.98
CA GLY A 203 -22.96 -9.42 -2.13
C GLY A 203 -22.16 -9.54 -3.43
N SER A 204 -22.79 -9.26 -4.54
CA SER A 204 -22.16 -9.25 -5.85
C SER A 204 -22.81 -8.24 -6.79
N THR A 205 -22.00 -7.71 -7.70
CA THR A 205 -22.42 -6.82 -8.77
C THR A 205 -22.10 -7.47 -10.11
N HIS A 206 -23.09 -7.55 -10.99
CA HIS A 206 -22.98 -8.16 -12.31
C HIS A 206 -23.36 -7.15 -13.38
N TRP A 207 -22.56 -7.12 -14.45
CA TRP A 207 -22.95 -6.39 -15.64
C TRP A 207 -23.90 -7.23 -16.49
N THR A 208 -25.14 -6.79 -16.60
CA THR A 208 -26.18 -7.39 -17.43
C THR A 208 -26.95 -6.31 -18.13
N ASP A 209 -27.25 -6.48 -19.41
CA ASP A 209 -28.11 -5.58 -20.16
C ASP A 209 -29.22 -6.42 -20.84
N PRO A 210 -30.46 -6.31 -20.36
CA PRO A 210 -31.57 -7.08 -20.96
C PRO A 210 -31.85 -6.71 -22.42
N SER A 211 -31.41 -5.54 -22.86
CA SER A 211 -31.58 -5.07 -24.24
C SER A 211 -30.49 -5.56 -25.20
N ASP A 212 -29.34 -5.94 -24.66
CA ASP A 212 -28.21 -6.42 -25.47
C ASP A 212 -27.77 -7.84 -25.04
N PRO A 213 -28.13 -8.86 -25.81
CA PRO A 213 -27.81 -10.25 -25.48
C PRO A 213 -26.32 -10.58 -25.56
N ARG A 214 -25.47 -9.66 -26.04
CA ARG A 214 -24.02 -9.83 -26.03
C ARG A 214 -23.40 -9.58 -24.66
N ILE A 215 -24.14 -8.89 -23.78
CA ILE A 215 -23.72 -8.57 -22.42
C ILE A 215 -24.13 -9.70 -21.48
N TYR A 216 -23.22 -10.61 -21.25
CA TYR A 216 -23.39 -11.73 -20.33
C TYR A 216 -22.05 -12.22 -19.82
N LYS A 217 -22.03 -12.79 -18.61
CA LYS A 217 -20.83 -13.35 -17.98
C LYS A 217 -19.62 -12.42 -18.01
N ALA A 218 -19.86 -11.13 -17.79
CA ALA A 218 -18.81 -10.13 -17.75
C ALA A 218 -17.87 -10.39 -16.57
N ARG A 219 -16.57 -10.42 -16.85
CA ARG A 219 -15.48 -10.69 -15.89
C ARG A 219 -14.87 -9.37 -15.43
N VAL A 220 -14.32 -9.35 -14.23
CA VAL A 220 -13.66 -8.17 -13.67
C VAL A 220 -12.16 -8.26 -13.88
N MET A 221 -11.59 -7.23 -14.52
CA MET A 221 -10.17 -7.18 -14.86
C MET A 221 -9.37 -6.30 -13.90
N ALA A 222 -9.92 -5.17 -13.46
CA ALA A 222 -9.28 -4.27 -12.52
C ALA A 222 -10.29 -3.63 -11.57
N ILE A 223 -9.83 -3.30 -10.38
CA ILE A 223 -10.62 -2.68 -9.32
C ILE A 223 -9.82 -1.51 -8.74
N ALA A 224 -10.47 -0.35 -8.63
CA ALA A 224 -9.99 0.80 -7.85
C ALA A 224 -11.10 1.25 -6.89
N ASP A 225 -10.76 2.04 -5.90
CA ASP A 225 -11.74 2.56 -4.96
C ASP A 225 -11.43 3.99 -4.54
N SER A 226 -12.50 4.74 -4.25
CA SER A 226 -12.48 6.03 -3.58
C SER A 226 -13.00 5.88 -2.14
N THR A 227 -13.26 6.99 -1.47
CA THR A 227 -13.93 6.98 -0.17
C THR A 227 -15.31 6.32 -0.23
N ASP A 228 -16.11 6.66 -1.25
CA ASP A 228 -17.52 6.31 -1.32
C ASP A 228 -17.89 5.35 -2.46
N SER A 229 -17.02 5.21 -3.47
CA SER A 229 -17.28 4.42 -4.67
C SER A 229 -16.19 3.38 -4.92
N ILE A 230 -16.57 2.31 -5.62
CA ILE A 230 -15.68 1.30 -6.19
C ILE A 230 -15.78 1.43 -7.70
N PHE A 231 -14.64 1.43 -8.37
CA PHE A 231 -14.54 1.43 -9.83
C PHE A 231 -14.06 0.06 -10.30
N ALA A 232 -14.80 -0.57 -11.17
CA ALA A 232 -14.45 -1.89 -11.69
C ALA A 232 -14.57 -1.92 -13.22
N SER A 233 -13.53 -2.44 -13.88
CA SER A 233 -13.56 -2.69 -15.31
C SER A 233 -14.07 -4.09 -15.60
N PHE A 234 -15.04 -4.20 -16.50
CA PHE A 234 -15.66 -5.45 -16.90
C PHE A 234 -15.42 -5.76 -18.39
N GLU A 235 -15.24 -7.01 -18.70
CA GLU A 235 -15.16 -7.50 -20.07
C GLU A 235 -16.10 -8.67 -20.29
N CYS A 236 -16.94 -8.57 -21.33
CA CYS A 236 -17.80 -9.66 -21.81
C CYS A 236 -17.05 -10.59 -22.76
N PRO A 237 -17.52 -11.84 -22.98
CA PRO A 237 -16.92 -12.77 -23.92
C PRO A 237 -16.78 -12.23 -25.34
N HIS A 238 -17.68 -11.36 -25.78
CA HIS A 238 -17.66 -10.70 -27.08
C HIS A 238 -16.76 -9.47 -27.19
N LYS A 239 -15.86 -9.26 -26.19
CA LYS A 239 -14.94 -8.12 -26.14
C LYS A 239 -15.63 -6.77 -26.04
N GLU A 240 -16.87 -6.74 -25.57
CA GLU A 240 -17.47 -5.52 -25.07
C GLU A 240 -17.01 -5.30 -23.64
N ASN A 241 -16.55 -4.09 -23.32
CA ASN A 241 -16.03 -3.75 -22.03
C ASN A 241 -16.51 -2.38 -21.57
N SER A 242 -16.59 -2.18 -20.26
CA SER A 242 -17.00 -0.94 -19.63
C SER A 242 -16.43 -0.82 -18.24
N ILE A 243 -16.41 0.40 -17.70
CA ILE A 243 -16.05 0.68 -16.31
C ILE A 243 -17.32 1.10 -15.58
N PHE A 244 -17.55 0.50 -14.41
CA PHE A 244 -18.70 0.81 -13.56
C PHE A 244 -18.24 1.48 -12.28
N GLU A 245 -18.97 2.50 -11.91
CA GLU A 245 -18.96 3.06 -10.57
C GLU A 245 -20.03 2.37 -9.74
N ILE A 246 -19.64 1.86 -8.58
CA ILE A 246 -20.46 1.10 -7.65
C ILE A 246 -20.42 1.81 -6.31
N ASP A 247 -21.57 2.17 -5.77
CA ASP A 247 -21.68 2.77 -4.44
C ASP A 247 -21.29 1.76 -3.36
N LYS A 248 -20.35 2.14 -2.49
CA LYS A 248 -19.83 1.27 -1.44
C LYS A 248 -20.87 0.83 -0.43
N SER A 249 -21.85 1.70 -0.12
CA SER A 249 -22.84 1.44 0.92
C SER A 249 -23.94 0.48 0.47
N THR A 250 -24.32 0.57 -0.79
CA THR A 250 -25.42 -0.23 -1.38
C THR A 250 -24.94 -1.40 -2.22
N LEU A 251 -23.67 -1.37 -2.67
CA LEU A 251 -23.06 -2.32 -3.63
C LEU A 251 -23.79 -2.35 -4.98
N GLN A 252 -24.48 -1.24 -5.33
CA GLN A 252 -25.20 -1.11 -6.59
C GLN A 252 -24.44 -0.23 -7.57
N ILE A 253 -24.62 -0.51 -8.86
CA ILE A 253 -24.10 0.32 -9.96
C ILE A 253 -24.75 1.69 -9.92
N VAL A 254 -23.94 2.74 -9.89
CA VAL A 254 -24.36 4.15 -9.92
C VAL A 254 -24.22 4.69 -11.34
N SER A 255 -23.10 4.45 -11.99
CA SER A 255 -22.79 4.95 -13.32
C SER A 255 -21.99 3.94 -14.15
N GLU A 256 -22.05 4.13 -15.47
CA GLU A 256 -21.27 3.39 -16.47
C GLU A 256 -20.53 4.39 -17.35
N PHE A 257 -19.24 4.16 -17.61
CA PHE A 257 -18.43 4.96 -18.50
C PHE A 257 -17.35 4.15 -19.22
N GLY A 258 -16.75 4.75 -20.23
CA GLY A 258 -15.65 4.12 -20.94
C GLY A 258 -16.04 2.87 -21.75
N ARG A 259 -17.32 2.73 -22.12
CA ARG A 259 -17.81 1.56 -22.87
C ARG A 259 -17.16 1.48 -24.24
N GLN A 260 -16.65 0.29 -24.58
CA GLN A 260 -15.93 0.03 -25.81
C GLN A 260 -16.24 -1.36 -26.35
N LEU A 261 -16.07 -1.54 -27.64
CA LEU A 261 -16.23 -2.81 -28.33
C LEU A 261 -15.04 -3.10 -29.23
N GLY A 262 -14.51 -4.28 -29.17
CA GLY A 262 -13.49 -4.79 -30.09
C GLY A 262 -12.23 -5.29 -29.43
N SER A 263 -11.37 -5.90 -30.23
CA SER A 263 -10.12 -6.52 -29.80
C SER A 263 -8.88 -5.71 -30.20
N SER A 264 -9.05 -4.49 -30.71
CA SER A 264 -7.90 -3.62 -30.99
C SER A 264 -7.30 -3.10 -29.68
N ALA A 265 -5.99 -2.84 -29.68
CA ALA A 265 -5.29 -2.34 -28.49
C ALA A 265 -5.94 -1.07 -27.88
N LYS A 266 -6.60 -0.25 -28.71
CA LYS A 266 -7.31 0.96 -28.27
C LYS A 266 -8.66 0.69 -27.60
N ASN A 267 -9.23 -0.49 -27.81
CA ASN A 267 -10.58 -0.84 -27.34
C ASN A 267 -10.55 -2.01 -26.32
N MET A 268 -9.38 -2.40 -25.87
CA MET A 268 -9.24 -3.43 -24.84
C MET A 268 -9.78 -2.93 -23.49
N VAL A 269 -10.19 -3.87 -22.67
CA VAL A 269 -10.59 -3.58 -21.29
C VAL A 269 -9.42 -2.97 -20.51
N ALA A 270 -9.72 -2.04 -19.60
CA ALA A 270 -8.72 -1.52 -18.67
C ALA A 270 -8.25 -2.63 -17.73
N GLY A 271 -6.96 -2.98 -17.80
CA GLY A 271 -6.34 -3.97 -16.93
C GLY A 271 -5.80 -3.37 -15.62
N LYS A 272 -5.74 -2.05 -15.52
CA LYS A 272 -5.35 -1.33 -14.31
C LYS A 272 -6.21 -0.08 -14.16
N LEU A 273 -6.64 0.20 -12.94
CA LEU A 273 -7.43 1.39 -12.60
C LEU A 273 -6.81 2.06 -11.37
N THR A 274 -6.83 3.40 -11.35
CA THR A 274 -6.39 4.20 -10.19
C THR A 274 -7.33 5.39 -10.03
N TRP A 275 -7.86 5.60 -8.83
CA TRP A 275 -8.65 6.77 -8.47
C TRP A 275 -7.74 7.94 -8.13
N LEU A 276 -8.10 9.13 -8.61
CA LEU A 276 -7.44 10.40 -8.35
C LEU A 276 -8.33 11.30 -7.49
N PRO A 277 -8.10 11.42 -6.17
CA PRO A 277 -8.96 12.21 -5.29
C PRO A 277 -8.94 13.70 -5.60
N GLU A 278 -7.80 14.28 -6.01
CA GLU A 278 -7.70 15.71 -6.30
C GLU A 278 -8.57 16.17 -7.49
N SER A 279 -8.62 15.35 -8.55
CA SER A 279 -9.37 15.67 -9.77
C SER A 279 -10.73 14.99 -9.84
N ASN A 280 -11.07 14.11 -8.90
CA ASN A 280 -12.20 13.19 -8.96
C ASN A 280 -12.24 12.41 -10.29
N GLY A 281 -11.09 11.95 -10.73
CA GLY A 281 -10.90 11.23 -11.97
C GLY A 281 -10.48 9.77 -11.79
N VAL A 282 -10.65 8.97 -12.83
CA VAL A 282 -10.15 7.60 -12.89
C VAL A 282 -9.13 7.48 -14.01
N VAL A 283 -7.91 7.12 -13.66
CA VAL A 283 -6.90 6.71 -14.65
C VAL A 283 -7.04 5.22 -14.89
N GLY A 284 -7.11 4.82 -16.15
CA GLY A 284 -7.04 3.42 -16.52
C GLY A 284 -6.09 3.19 -17.66
N SER A 285 -5.48 2.02 -17.67
CA SER A 285 -4.57 1.60 -18.72
C SER A 285 -4.89 0.19 -19.20
N SER A 286 -4.62 -0.04 -20.47
CA SER A 286 -4.64 -1.36 -21.07
C SER A 286 -3.42 -1.54 -21.93
N VAL A 287 -2.80 -2.70 -21.85
CA VAL A 287 -1.64 -3.06 -22.66
C VAL A 287 -1.80 -4.48 -23.16
N THR A 288 -1.44 -4.70 -24.41
CA THR A 288 -1.42 -6.02 -25.04
C THR A 288 -0.10 -6.19 -25.79
N CYS A 289 0.43 -7.40 -25.74
CA CYS A 289 1.60 -7.80 -26.48
C CYS A 289 1.16 -8.62 -27.70
N GLY A 290 1.59 -8.22 -28.88
CA GLY A 290 1.30 -8.89 -30.14
C GLY A 290 2.55 -9.11 -30.98
N ALA A 291 2.39 -9.60 -32.21
CA ALA A 291 3.49 -9.88 -33.14
C ALA A 291 4.39 -8.65 -33.44
N PHE A 292 3.87 -7.45 -33.25
CA PHE A 292 4.59 -6.18 -33.48
C PHE A 292 5.07 -5.51 -32.20
N GLY A 293 4.98 -6.19 -31.05
CA GLY A 293 5.32 -5.68 -29.73
C GLY A 293 4.12 -5.22 -28.93
N TYR A 294 4.36 -4.36 -27.96
CA TYR A 294 3.34 -3.83 -27.06
C TYR A 294 2.54 -2.70 -27.71
N ALA A 295 1.25 -2.70 -27.45
CA ALA A 295 0.33 -1.64 -27.84
C ALA A 295 -0.75 -1.48 -26.77
N GLY A 296 -1.28 -0.27 -26.59
CA GLY A 296 -2.31 -0.05 -25.57
C GLY A 296 -2.74 1.41 -25.49
N TYR A 297 -3.39 1.75 -24.41
CA TYR A 297 -3.80 3.11 -24.11
C TYR A 297 -3.62 3.44 -22.62
N ILE A 298 -3.54 4.73 -22.33
CA ILE A 298 -3.68 5.32 -21.00
C ILE A 298 -4.77 6.37 -21.11
N ARG A 299 -5.78 6.33 -20.27
CA ARG A 299 -6.92 7.27 -20.30
C ARG A 299 -7.24 7.80 -18.92
N LEU A 300 -7.64 9.07 -18.90
CA LEU A 300 -8.24 9.72 -17.75
C LEU A 300 -9.71 10.00 -18.03
N TRP A 301 -10.60 9.48 -17.21
CA TRP A 301 -12.04 9.75 -17.26
C TRP A 301 -12.48 10.64 -16.10
N ASP A 302 -13.50 11.47 -16.37
CA ASP A 302 -14.35 12.04 -15.33
C ASP A 302 -15.60 11.16 -15.15
N PRO A 303 -15.74 10.39 -14.06
CA PRO A 303 -16.86 9.49 -13.85
C PRO A 303 -18.22 10.19 -13.84
N ARG A 304 -18.28 11.48 -13.45
CA ARG A 304 -19.52 12.27 -13.37
C ARG A 304 -20.11 12.57 -14.74
N SER A 305 -19.26 12.87 -15.71
CA SER A 305 -19.68 13.12 -17.11
C SER A 305 -19.60 11.86 -17.97
N GLY A 306 -18.83 10.87 -17.55
CA GLY A 306 -18.51 9.70 -18.35
C GLY A 306 -17.51 9.96 -19.49
N GLU A 307 -17.01 11.19 -19.60
CA GLU A 307 -16.17 11.62 -20.72
C GLU A 307 -14.68 11.30 -20.47
N VAL A 308 -13.97 11.08 -21.59
CA VAL A 308 -12.50 10.97 -21.57
C VAL A 308 -11.91 12.38 -21.52
N VAL A 309 -11.26 12.72 -20.41
CA VAL A 309 -10.60 14.02 -20.21
C VAL A 309 -9.28 14.07 -20.98
N TRP A 310 -8.56 12.96 -21.00
CA TRP A 310 -7.29 12.84 -21.69
C TRP A 310 -7.01 11.38 -22.09
N GLU A 311 -6.34 11.20 -23.23
CA GLU A 311 -5.90 9.88 -23.66
C GLU A 311 -4.53 9.90 -24.34
N ALA A 312 -3.76 8.84 -24.15
CA ALA A 312 -2.59 8.49 -24.94
C ALA A 312 -2.75 7.08 -25.48
N ASN A 313 -2.66 6.94 -26.81
CA ASN A 313 -2.65 5.64 -27.47
C ASN A 313 -1.21 5.30 -27.87
N GLU A 314 -0.71 4.14 -27.46
CA GLU A 314 0.69 3.73 -27.62
C GLU A 314 0.80 2.44 -28.49
N PRO A 315 1.81 2.31 -29.38
CA PRO A 315 2.76 3.37 -29.70
C PRO A 315 2.08 4.53 -30.41
N GLY A 316 2.45 5.75 -30.00
CA GLY A 316 1.93 6.97 -30.59
C GLY A 316 2.46 7.22 -31.98
N SER A 317 1.76 8.05 -32.73
CA SER A 317 2.18 8.53 -34.05
C SER A 317 2.98 9.84 -33.93
N GLY A 318 4.21 9.81 -33.49
CA GLY A 318 4.98 11.04 -33.39
C GLY A 318 5.78 11.20 -32.11
N ARG A 319 5.70 12.37 -31.46
CA ARG A 319 6.58 12.76 -30.37
C ARG A 319 6.31 12.06 -29.06
N SER A 320 5.08 11.58 -28.86
CA SER A 320 4.66 10.92 -27.61
C SER A 320 5.27 9.54 -27.38
N SER A 321 5.78 8.91 -28.45
CA SER A 321 6.40 7.60 -28.36
C SER A 321 7.88 7.69 -28.76
N ARG A 322 8.75 7.53 -27.78
CA ARG A 322 10.18 7.50 -28.02
C ARG A 322 10.54 6.31 -28.90
N PHE A 323 11.04 6.57 -30.12
CA PHE A 323 11.44 5.53 -31.08
C PHE A 323 10.33 4.55 -31.50
N GLY A 324 9.05 4.93 -31.45
CA GLY A 324 7.94 4.01 -31.73
C GLY A 324 7.81 2.91 -30.66
N ASP A 325 8.27 3.20 -29.47
CA ASP A 325 8.15 2.33 -28.31
C ASP A 325 6.79 2.53 -27.63
N SER A 326 6.22 1.47 -27.07
CA SER A 326 5.03 1.50 -26.23
C SER A 326 5.42 1.34 -24.76
N PHE A 327 4.45 1.24 -23.87
CA PHE A 327 4.69 0.94 -22.46
C PHE A 327 4.43 -0.53 -22.16
N ALA A 328 5.12 -1.07 -21.15
CA ALA A 328 4.87 -2.39 -20.58
C ALA A 328 3.91 -2.30 -19.39
N ASP A 329 4.05 -1.28 -18.55
CA ASP A 329 3.17 -1.02 -17.40
C ASP A 329 3.13 0.47 -17.07
N VAL A 330 2.10 0.88 -16.30
CA VAL A 330 1.82 2.26 -15.90
C VAL A 330 1.41 2.26 -14.44
N ASP A 331 1.82 3.29 -13.71
CA ASP A 331 1.29 3.56 -12.37
C ASP A 331 1.22 5.05 -12.06
N VAL A 332 0.45 5.40 -11.04
CA VAL A 332 0.21 6.79 -10.63
C VAL A 332 0.71 7.01 -9.23
N ASP A 333 1.55 8.02 -9.07
CA ASP A 333 1.79 8.63 -7.76
C ASP A 333 0.65 9.62 -7.49
N VAL A 334 -0.29 9.18 -6.66
CA VAL A 334 -1.51 9.92 -6.36
C VAL A 334 -1.19 11.18 -5.56
N ASP A 335 -0.25 11.10 -4.63
CA ASP A 335 0.13 12.21 -3.75
C ASP A 335 0.81 13.36 -4.53
N GLU A 336 1.65 13.02 -5.49
CA GLU A 336 2.37 13.97 -6.35
C GLU A 336 1.58 14.32 -7.64
N SER A 337 0.44 13.66 -7.91
CA SER A 337 -0.33 13.78 -9.15
C SER A 337 0.53 13.53 -10.41
N LYS A 338 1.37 12.51 -10.36
CA LYS A 338 2.27 12.12 -11.44
C LYS A 338 1.92 10.75 -11.98
N LEU A 339 1.96 10.65 -13.30
CA LEU A 339 1.76 9.41 -14.03
C LEU A 339 3.12 8.92 -14.54
N PHE A 340 3.43 7.66 -14.28
CA PHE A 340 4.66 7.03 -14.73
C PHE A 340 4.35 5.87 -15.66
N LYS A 341 5.13 5.73 -16.75
CA LYS A 341 5.11 4.58 -17.63
C LYS A 341 6.51 4.02 -17.83
N ILE A 342 6.60 2.70 -17.95
CA ILE A 342 7.85 2.04 -18.36
C ILE A 342 7.77 1.62 -19.80
N CYS A 343 8.72 2.08 -20.62
CA CYS A 343 8.78 1.76 -22.04
C CYS A 343 9.18 0.30 -22.27
N SER A 344 8.48 -0.39 -23.17
CA SER A 344 8.63 -1.84 -23.36
C SER A 344 9.94 -2.24 -24.03
N LYS A 345 10.47 -1.44 -24.96
CA LYS A 345 11.70 -1.74 -25.70
C LYS A 345 12.94 -1.09 -25.09
N SER A 346 12.85 0.21 -24.82
CA SER A 346 13.99 0.96 -24.27
C SER A 346 14.15 0.76 -22.77
N GLY A 347 13.07 0.40 -22.07
CA GLY A 347 13.03 0.36 -20.62
C GLY A 347 13.14 1.74 -19.96
N ASP A 348 12.99 2.82 -20.72
CA ASP A 348 12.98 4.17 -20.19
C ASP A 348 11.74 4.41 -19.31
N LEU A 349 11.92 5.17 -18.24
CA LEU A 349 10.83 5.62 -17.38
C LEU A 349 10.36 7.00 -17.86
N GLY A 350 9.12 7.07 -18.36
CA GLY A 350 8.45 8.31 -18.73
C GLY A 350 7.57 8.80 -17.57
N MET A 351 7.60 10.10 -17.30
CA MET A 351 6.78 10.78 -16.30
C MET A 351 5.92 11.83 -16.98
N ALA A 352 4.68 11.99 -16.53
CA ALA A 352 3.78 13.06 -16.94
C ALA A 352 3.10 13.67 -15.70
N ASP A 353 2.96 15.00 -15.67
CA ASP A 353 2.19 15.70 -14.64
C ASP A 353 0.69 15.66 -15.00
N LEU A 354 -0.11 15.01 -14.17
CA LEU A 354 -1.56 14.89 -14.36
C LEU A 354 -2.32 16.22 -14.33
N ARG A 355 -1.70 17.26 -13.79
CA ARG A 355 -2.25 18.63 -13.77
C ARG A 355 -2.01 19.38 -15.08
N ARG A 356 -1.12 18.87 -15.95
CA ARG A 356 -0.66 19.53 -17.17
C ARG A 356 -0.58 18.57 -18.37
N LEU A 357 -1.61 17.77 -18.55
CA LEU A 357 -1.68 16.83 -19.66
C LEU A 357 -1.91 17.55 -20.99
N GLY A 358 -1.00 17.38 -21.94
CA GLY A 358 -1.07 17.89 -23.29
C GLY A 358 -1.02 16.74 -24.31
N GLU A 359 -0.69 17.05 -25.56
CA GLU A 359 -0.54 16.04 -26.63
C GLU A 359 0.68 15.15 -26.39
N ASP A 360 1.76 15.69 -25.81
CA ASP A 360 2.99 14.99 -25.49
C ASP A 360 3.49 15.39 -24.09
N PRO A 361 2.88 14.84 -23.02
CA PRO A 361 3.19 15.26 -21.66
C PRO A 361 4.44 14.58 -21.08
N TRP A 362 5.09 13.68 -21.84
CA TRP A 362 6.10 12.79 -21.32
C TRP A 362 7.48 13.42 -21.17
N VAL A 363 7.99 13.45 -19.94
CA VAL A 363 9.39 13.71 -19.61
C VAL A 363 10.06 12.38 -19.28
N TYR A 364 11.10 12.03 -20.04
CA TYR A 364 11.81 10.77 -19.78
C TYR A 364 12.93 11.00 -18.77
N LEU A 365 12.86 10.24 -17.68
CA LEU A 365 13.83 10.31 -16.61
C LEU A 365 15.18 9.77 -17.09
N ARG A 366 16.24 10.53 -16.82
CA ARG A 366 17.61 10.19 -17.20
C ARG A 366 18.36 9.71 -15.99
N ASP A 367 18.97 8.53 -16.11
CA ASP A 367 19.97 8.08 -15.16
C ASP A 367 21.36 8.60 -15.62
N LYS A 368 22.05 9.36 -14.76
CA LYS A 368 23.43 9.81 -15.03
C LYS A 368 24.42 8.63 -15.15
N ASN A 369 24.07 7.47 -14.60
CA ASN A 369 24.90 6.27 -14.57
C ASN A 369 24.52 5.23 -15.64
N TYR A 370 23.68 5.60 -16.58
CA TYR A 370 23.22 4.68 -17.63
C TYR A 370 24.36 4.29 -18.56
N SER A 371 24.83 3.05 -18.45
CA SER A 371 25.67 2.44 -19.48
C SER A 371 24.76 1.75 -20.49
N MET A 372 25.01 1.95 -21.78
CA MET A 372 24.24 1.47 -22.94
C MET A 372 24.12 -0.07 -23.08
N TRP A 373 24.28 -0.83 -22.01
CA TRP A 373 24.42 -2.29 -22.06
C TRP A 373 23.12 -3.09 -21.85
N ASN A 374 21.96 -2.42 -21.63
CA ASN A 374 20.68 -3.11 -21.50
C ASN A 374 19.81 -2.96 -22.75
N THR A 375 20.23 -3.58 -23.86
CA THR A 375 19.41 -3.75 -25.07
C THR A 375 18.70 -5.10 -25.14
N GLY A 376 18.52 -5.78 -24.04
CA GLY A 376 17.60 -6.92 -23.93
C GLY A 376 16.17 -6.41 -23.93
N GLY A 377 15.34 -6.83 -24.88
CA GLY A 377 13.91 -6.49 -24.88
C GLY A 377 13.30 -7.00 -23.56
N ASN A 378 12.83 -6.06 -22.74
CA ASN A 378 12.20 -6.36 -21.46
C ASN A 378 10.78 -6.89 -21.69
N GLU A 379 10.62 -8.18 -21.83
CA GLU A 379 9.31 -8.83 -22.03
C GLU A 379 8.39 -8.75 -20.82
N SER A 380 8.93 -8.49 -19.62
CA SER A 380 8.16 -8.39 -18.40
C SER A 380 8.71 -7.27 -17.51
N SER A 381 8.01 -6.15 -17.46
CA SER A 381 8.33 -5.05 -16.56
C SER A 381 7.06 -4.61 -15.84
N VAL A 382 7.16 -4.37 -14.55
CA VAL A 382 6.07 -3.86 -13.69
C VAL A 382 6.52 -2.62 -12.95
N ILE A 383 5.60 -1.71 -12.70
CA ILE A 383 5.86 -0.45 -12.02
C ILE A 383 4.90 -0.24 -10.86
N ARG A 384 5.39 0.30 -9.76
CA ARG A 384 4.59 0.72 -8.60
C ARG A 384 5.11 2.02 -8.01
N CYS A 385 4.24 3.01 -7.89
CA CYS A 385 4.49 4.23 -7.14
C CYS A 385 4.13 4.01 -5.67
N HIS A 386 5.02 4.35 -4.77
CA HIS A 386 4.79 4.25 -3.33
C HIS A 386 5.68 5.20 -2.56
N ARG A 387 5.11 6.02 -1.66
CA ARG A 387 5.85 6.96 -0.81
C ARG A 387 6.73 7.95 -1.61
N GLY A 388 6.24 8.51 -2.70
CA GLY A 388 6.99 9.43 -3.55
C GLY A 388 8.16 8.79 -4.31
N GLN A 389 8.21 7.47 -4.37
CA GLN A 389 9.22 6.70 -5.08
C GLN A 389 8.57 5.82 -6.13
N VAL A 390 9.34 5.49 -7.16
CA VAL A 390 8.88 4.61 -8.24
C VAL A 390 9.70 3.32 -8.21
N PHE A 391 9.05 2.22 -7.88
CA PHE A 391 9.63 0.89 -7.89
C PHE A 391 9.38 0.23 -9.24
N VAL A 392 10.42 -0.36 -9.81
CA VAL A 392 10.37 -1.00 -11.12
C VAL A 392 10.92 -2.41 -11.03
N GLY A 393 10.08 -3.39 -11.33
CA GLY A 393 10.50 -4.77 -11.53
C GLY A 393 10.85 -5.00 -12.99
N ARG A 394 12.10 -5.40 -13.26
CA ARG A 394 12.54 -5.80 -14.60
C ARG A 394 13.05 -7.21 -14.54
N GLU A 395 12.33 -8.14 -15.17
CA GLU A 395 12.64 -9.56 -15.06
C GLU A 395 12.70 -9.96 -13.58
N GLY A 396 13.87 -10.30 -13.06
CA GLY A 396 14.07 -10.63 -11.64
C GLY A 396 14.60 -9.49 -10.77
N ASN A 397 14.94 -8.33 -11.34
CA ASN A 397 15.59 -7.24 -10.63
C ASN A 397 14.57 -6.18 -10.14
N LEU A 398 14.80 -5.66 -8.95
CA LEU A 398 14.03 -4.58 -8.36
C LEU A 398 14.85 -3.29 -8.34
N GLU A 399 14.31 -2.26 -8.94
CA GLU A 399 14.90 -0.92 -9.01
C GLU A 399 14.02 0.07 -8.26
N VAL A 400 14.63 1.14 -7.74
CA VAL A 400 13.93 2.30 -7.19
C VAL A 400 14.43 3.58 -7.82
N TRP A 401 13.49 4.44 -8.17
CA TRP A 401 13.72 5.81 -8.62
C TRP A 401 13.19 6.75 -7.56
N SER A 402 14.09 7.54 -6.98
CA SER A 402 13.79 8.50 -5.92
C SER A 402 14.13 9.90 -6.40
N ARG A 403 13.27 10.87 -6.05
CA ARG A 403 13.52 12.29 -6.30
C ARG A 403 14.73 12.75 -5.49
N VAL A 404 15.61 13.52 -6.12
CA VAL A 404 16.75 14.16 -5.45
C VAL A 404 16.37 15.57 -5.13
N GLU A 405 16.39 15.95 -3.85
CA GLU A 405 16.29 17.33 -3.44
C GLU A 405 17.62 18.02 -3.76
N GLU A 406 17.61 19.01 -4.67
CA GLU A 406 18.77 19.87 -4.87
C GLU A 406 18.91 20.76 -3.63
N GLY A 407 20.05 20.67 -2.95
CA GLY A 407 20.41 21.60 -1.88
C GLY A 407 20.41 23.05 -2.39
N GLU A 408 20.07 24.00 -1.53
CA GLU A 408 19.82 25.44 -1.77
C GLU A 408 20.97 26.26 -2.43
N GLU A 409 21.91 25.64 -3.13
CA GLU A 409 23.02 26.32 -3.79
C GLU A 409 22.84 26.34 -5.32
N GLY A 410 22.05 27.28 -5.84
CA GLY A 410 22.07 27.52 -7.29
C GLY A 410 20.90 28.30 -7.86
N GLY A 411 21.05 29.65 -7.90
CA GLY A 411 20.55 30.59 -8.90
C GLY A 411 19.12 30.44 -9.43
N ALA A 412 18.28 31.38 -9.08
CA ALA A 412 16.99 31.63 -9.71
C ALA A 412 17.16 31.82 -11.23
N ASP A 413 16.80 30.82 -12.05
CA ASP A 413 16.40 30.89 -13.46
C ASP A 413 16.61 29.55 -14.20
N ARG A 414 16.20 28.44 -13.59
CA ARG A 414 15.99 27.19 -14.35
C ARG A 414 14.64 26.62 -13.91
N GLU A 415 13.74 26.39 -14.87
CA GLU A 415 12.66 25.42 -14.70
C GLU A 415 13.32 24.19 -14.08
N SER A 416 12.97 23.89 -12.83
CA SER A 416 13.61 22.83 -12.07
C SER A 416 13.25 21.51 -12.73
N ASP A 417 14.12 21.01 -13.60
CA ASP A 417 14.06 19.63 -14.07
C ASP A 417 14.14 18.75 -12.83
N GLU A 418 13.03 18.13 -12.48
CA GLU A 418 12.99 17.18 -11.38
C GLU A 418 13.98 16.04 -11.66
N ILE A 419 15.01 15.96 -10.83
CA ILE A 419 16.05 14.97 -10.98
C ILE A 419 15.67 13.73 -10.18
N TYR A 420 15.51 12.61 -10.87
CA TYR A 420 15.35 11.29 -10.24
C TYR A 420 16.67 10.54 -10.29
N ARG A 421 16.96 9.84 -9.21
CA ARG A 421 18.11 8.95 -9.10
C ARG A 421 17.62 7.50 -9.08
N ARG A 422 18.18 6.69 -9.98
CA ARG A 422 17.95 5.25 -10.04
C ARG A 422 18.93 4.53 -9.13
N ASN A 423 18.43 3.57 -8.37
CA ASN A 423 19.22 2.65 -7.56
C ASN A 423 18.68 1.22 -7.73
N TYR A 424 19.56 0.24 -7.60
CA TYR A 424 19.15 -1.15 -7.51
C TYR A 424 18.93 -1.49 -6.05
N VAL A 425 17.78 -2.10 -5.75
CA VAL A 425 17.38 -2.47 -4.39
C VAL A 425 17.91 -3.86 -4.05
N ASP A 426 17.82 -4.77 -5.00
CA ASP A 426 18.26 -6.15 -4.84
C ASP A 426 19.75 -6.34 -5.17
N LYS A 427 20.30 -7.42 -4.63
CA LYS A 427 21.66 -7.87 -4.90
C LYS A 427 21.66 -8.73 -6.17
N LEU A 428 22.82 -8.90 -6.80
CA LEU A 428 22.99 -9.75 -7.99
C LEU A 428 22.46 -11.17 -7.80
N GLU A 429 22.46 -11.69 -6.57
CA GLU A 429 21.95 -13.01 -6.20
C GLU A 429 20.41 -13.07 -6.23
N ASP A 430 19.74 -11.94 -6.08
CA ASP A 430 18.28 -11.85 -5.96
C ASP A 430 17.59 -12.02 -7.33
N ALA A 431 18.28 -11.68 -8.42
CA ALA A 431 17.78 -11.86 -9.79
C ALA A 431 17.46 -13.33 -10.13
N GLN A 432 18.03 -14.28 -9.41
CA GLN A 432 17.79 -15.71 -9.56
C GLN A 432 16.47 -16.19 -8.93
N ARG A 433 15.77 -15.31 -8.18
CA ARG A 433 14.52 -15.66 -7.48
C ARG A 433 13.31 -15.75 -8.39
N GLY A 434 13.42 -15.42 -9.66
CA GLY A 434 12.32 -15.43 -10.63
C GLY A 434 11.81 -14.05 -11.03
N ILE A 435 11.00 -14.00 -12.07
CA ILE A 435 10.47 -12.77 -12.68
C ILE A 435 9.50 -12.07 -11.72
N ILE A 436 9.66 -10.77 -11.51
CA ILE A 436 8.72 -9.97 -10.72
C ILE A 436 7.46 -9.73 -11.55
N LYS A 437 6.30 -10.18 -11.05
CA LYS A 437 4.99 -10.03 -11.72
C LYS A 437 4.11 -8.95 -11.08
N ARG A 438 4.28 -8.69 -9.80
CA ARG A 438 3.46 -7.70 -9.10
C ARG A 438 4.23 -7.08 -7.95
N ILE A 439 4.04 -5.77 -7.80
CA ILE A 439 4.58 -4.97 -6.70
C ILE A 439 3.42 -4.19 -6.08
N GLU A 440 3.29 -4.21 -4.76
CA GLU A 440 2.33 -3.39 -4.02
C GLU A 440 3.03 -2.73 -2.85
N GLY A 441 2.75 -1.44 -2.63
CA GLY A 441 3.18 -0.71 -1.45
C GLY A 441 2.12 -0.76 -0.35
N GLY A 442 2.54 -0.92 0.89
CA GLY A 442 1.64 -0.87 2.05
C GLY A 442 2.35 -0.39 3.30
N GLY A 443 1.92 0.74 3.86
CA GLY A 443 2.63 1.38 4.96
C GLY A 443 4.08 1.69 4.59
N ASP A 444 5.03 1.29 5.41
CA ASP A 444 6.47 1.43 5.17
C ASP A 444 7.10 0.14 4.61
N ARG A 445 6.33 -0.58 3.77
CA ARG A 445 6.70 -1.86 3.19
C ARG A 445 6.44 -1.92 1.70
N LEU A 446 7.20 -2.79 1.04
CA LEU A 446 6.92 -3.22 -0.31
C LEU A 446 6.67 -4.73 -0.31
N PHE A 447 5.63 -5.14 -1.02
CA PHE A 447 5.28 -6.54 -1.23
C PHE A 447 5.55 -6.90 -2.69
N VAL A 448 6.33 -7.96 -2.91
CA VAL A 448 6.76 -8.37 -4.24
C VAL A 448 6.37 -9.82 -4.50
N GLY A 449 5.56 -10.02 -5.53
CA GLY A 449 5.18 -11.34 -6.04
C GLY A 449 6.01 -11.70 -7.28
N ARG A 450 6.53 -12.94 -7.30
CA ARG A 450 7.32 -13.46 -8.41
C ARG A 450 6.62 -14.61 -9.09
N GLU A 451 6.94 -14.81 -10.36
CA GLU A 451 6.42 -15.91 -11.16
C GLU A 451 6.91 -17.25 -10.61
N GLU A 452 6.00 -18.22 -10.50
CA GLU A 452 6.29 -19.57 -10.02
C GLU A 452 6.96 -19.65 -8.64
N VAL A 453 6.76 -18.63 -7.79
CA VAL A 453 7.25 -18.62 -6.41
C VAL A 453 6.09 -18.64 -5.43
N GLU A 454 6.12 -19.61 -4.50
CA GLU A 454 5.06 -19.84 -3.49
C GLU A 454 5.08 -18.81 -2.36
N GLY A 455 5.20 -17.56 -2.62
CA GLY A 455 5.19 -16.58 -1.53
C GLY A 455 5.32 -15.16 -2.01
N ILE A 456 5.01 -14.25 -1.10
CA ILE A 456 5.18 -12.81 -1.31
C ILE A 456 6.36 -12.35 -0.47
N GLU A 457 7.36 -11.76 -1.11
CA GLU A 457 8.49 -11.13 -0.43
C GLU A 457 8.03 -9.82 0.23
N VAL A 458 8.46 -9.60 1.46
CA VAL A 458 8.26 -8.36 2.20
C VAL A 458 9.58 -7.64 2.30
N TRP A 459 9.61 -6.42 1.79
CA TRP A 459 10.79 -5.56 1.76
C TRP A 459 10.57 -4.39 2.71
N GLU A 460 11.56 -4.12 3.57
CA GLU A 460 11.58 -3.00 4.52
C GLU A 460 12.95 -2.32 4.46
N SER A 461 13.01 -1.02 4.76
CA SER A 461 14.26 -0.32 4.95
C SER A 461 15.02 -0.84 6.17
N SER A 462 16.32 -0.91 6.06
CA SER A 462 17.17 -1.31 7.19
C SER A 462 17.19 -0.21 8.23
N ASN A 463 17.03 -0.56 9.51
CA ASN A 463 17.34 0.34 10.61
C ASN A 463 18.86 0.56 10.65
N PHE A 464 19.37 1.54 9.93
CA PHE A 464 20.70 2.06 10.23
C PHE A 464 20.60 2.81 11.56
N ALA A 465 20.65 2.07 12.66
CA ALA A 465 21.15 2.65 13.89
C ALA A 465 22.54 3.19 13.56
N VAL A 466 22.67 4.50 13.56
CA VAL A 466 23.95 5.20 13.42
C VAL A 466 24.89 4.55 14.42
N ALA A 467 25.76 3.69 13.93
CA ALA A 467 26.90 3.22 14.69
C ALA A 467 27.78 4.48 14.85
N ILE A 468 27.64 5.14 15.99
CA ILE A 468 28.59 6.18 16.43
C ILE A 468 29.91 5.44 16.55
N PRO A 469 30.92 5.78 15.75
CA PRO A 469 32.24 5.20 15.95
C PRO A 469 32.73 5.67 17.33
N VAL A 470 32.88 4.73 18.24
CA VAL A 470 33.63 4.94 19.49
C VAL A 470 35.08 5.10 19.07
N THR A 471 35.58 6.34 19.09
CA THR A 471 37.03 6.66 19.04
C THR A 471 37.67 6.30 20.34
#